data_21b657e1d9cf2be510dcd3283be16702
#
_entry.id   21b657e1d9cf2be510dcd3283be16702
#
_cell.length_a   1.000
_cell.length_b   1.000
_cell.length_c   1.000
_cell.angle_alpha   90.00
_cell.angle_beta   90.00
_cell.angle_gamma   90.00
#
_symmetry.space_group_name_H-M   'P 1'
#
loop_
_entity.id
_entity.type
_entity.pdbx_description
1 polymer ?
#
loop_
_entity_poly.entity_id
_entity_poly.type
_entity_poly.pdbx_seq_one_letter_code
_entity_poly.pdbx_strand_id
1 'polypeptide(L)'
;QITRALWHYFRNEEKECCTVSEQCFNSESVQIRLAARLVHAMATVQEGDPTAVLADFSAIALENKKTSDPSAKLYTLVTEGFVSVFFHSESADLSVLRDKISLCQAGIQYYAIYAAAHELYLRREYQRAMGMAEAALMMAGNNFPIASIYLNLVLCMICMNLKDDEHADAAFMRAWNIALPEHYIHPFIEHHGLLQGQIERSLREQYPDEYNEIIESVYTFSRGWMKIHNPVSTLQVTDALTPYEF
;
A
#
# COMPACT_ATOMS: atom_id res chain seq x y z
N GLN A 1 -14.75 8.81 11.77
CA GLN A 1 -14.15 9.67 10.73
C GLN A 1 -12.96 9.00 10.04
N ILE A 2 -11.98 8.45 10.77
CA ILE A 2 -10.81 7.80 10.13
C ILE A 2 -11.19 6.66 9.19
N THR A 3 -12.17 5.83 9.55
CA THR A 3 -12.68 4.77 8.67
C THR A 3 -13.26 5.33 7.37
N ARG A 4 -13.88 6.52 7.44
CA ARG A 4 -14.40 7.21 6.26
C ARG A 4 -13.27 7.76 5.38
N ALA A 5 -12.19 8.29 5.98
CA ALA A 5 -11.01 8.72 5.22
C ALA A 5 -10.38 7.53 4.47
N LEU A 6 -10.20 6.39 5.16
CA LEU A 6 -9.70 5.16 4.54
C LEU A 6 -10.62 4.66 3.41
N TRP A 7 -11.94 4.74 3.58
CA TRP A 7 -12.90 4.36 2.56
C TRP A 7 -12.75 5.22 1.30
N HIS A 8 -12.62 6.56 1.45
CA HIS A 8 -12.34 7.45 0.33
C HIS A 8 -10.98 7.15 -0.32
N TYR A 9 -9.96 6.87 0.49
CA TYR A 9 -8.63 6.51 -0.02
C TYR A 9 -8.67 5.29 -0.95
N PHE A 10 -9.30 4.19 -0.51
CA PHE A 10 -9.35 2.98 -1.31
C PHE A 10 -10.20 3.12 -2.59
N ARG A 11 -11.09 4.10 -2.62
CA ARG A 11 -11.90 4.45 -3.81
C ARG A 11 -11.24 5.47 -4.73
N ASN A 12 -10.02 5.89 -4.43
CA ASN A 12 -9.30 6.93 -5.16
C ASN A 12 -9.98 8.32 -5.12
N GLU A 13 -10.73 8.61 -4.06
CA GLU A 13 -11.40 9.88 -3.82
C GLU A 13 -10.50 10.77 -2.95
N GLU A 14 -9.41 11.28 -3.55
CA GLU A 14 -8.30 11.95 -2.85
C GLU A 14 -8.73 13.17 -2.03
N LYS A 15 -9.50 14.08 -2.64
CA LYS A 15 -9.92 15.33 -1.99
C LYS A 15 -10.79 15.08 -0.76
N GLU A 16 -11.72 14.15 -0.87
CA GLU A 16 -12.59 13.72 0.22
C GLU A 16 -11.76 13.04 1.32
N CYS A 17 -10.80 12.21 0.92
CA CYS A 17 -9.87 11.55 1.83
C CYS A 17 -9.07 12.59 2.64
N CYS A 18 -8.44 13.55 1.99
CA CYS A 18 -7.67 14.61 2.65
C CYS A 18 -8.56 15.44 3.59
N THR A 19 -9.72 15.90 3.12
CA THR A 19 -10.66 16.69 3.92
C THR A 19 -11.11 15.97 5.21
N VAL A 20 -11.40 14.67 5.12
CA VAL A 20 -11.85 13.88 6.28
C VAL A 20 -10.70 13.52 7.21
N SER A 21 -9.50 13.22 6.66
CA SER A 21 -8.33 12.89 7.48
C SER A 21 -7.84 14.10 8.28
N GLU A 22 -7.83 15.30 7.73
CA GLU A 22 -7.46 16.54 8.42
C GLU A 22 -8.30 16.78 9.68
N GLN A 23 -9.59 16.45 9.65
CA GLN A 23 -10.47 16.56 10.82
C GLN A 23 -10.02 15.66 11.99
N CYS A 24 -9.21 14.64 11.72
CA CYS A 24 -8.71 13.70 12.71
C CYS A 24 -7.32 14.07 13.26
N PHE A 25 -6.64 15.09 12.72
CA PHE A 25 -5.27 15.47 13.11
C PHE A 25 -5.13 15.88 14.57
N ASN A 26 -6.21 16.39 15.15
CA ASN A 26 -6.26 16.83 16.56
C ASN A 26 -7.08 15.89 17.44
N SER A 27 -7.29 14.64 17.03
CA SER A 27 -7.97 13.63 17.84
C SER A 27 -7.23 13.41 19.18
N GLU A 28 -7.97 13.14 20.26
CA GLU A 28 -7.38 12.74 21.55
C GLU A 28 -6.61 11.41 21.44
N SER A 29 -7.07 10.50 20.59
CA SER A 29 -6.40 9.22 20.34
C SER A 29 -5.15 9.38 19.46
N VAL A 30 -3.99 9.01 20.00
CA VAL A 30 -2.72 8.97 19.27
C VAL A 30 -2.83 8.09 18.01
N GLN A 31 -3.46 6.94 18.13
CA GLN A 31 -3.62 5.99 17.01
C GLN A 31 -4.45 6.60 15.87
N ILE A 32 -5.52 7.34 16.19
CA ILE A 32 -6.32 8.04 15.18
C ILE A 32 -5.50 9.15 14.50
N ARG A 33 -4.71 9.92 15.26
CA ARG A 33 -3.83 10.94 14.65
C ARG A 33 -2.79 10.33 13.72
N LEU A 34 -2.15 9.23 14.13
CA LEU A 34 -1.17 8.52 13.32
C LEU A 34 -1.81 7.98 12.03
N ALA A 35 -2.98 7.33 12.15
CA ALA A 35 -3.71 6.82 11.00
C ALA A 35 -4.13 7.94 10.03
N ALA A 36 -4.59 9.06 10.57
CA ALA A 36 -5.03 10.20 9.78
C ALA A 36 -3.85 10.83 9.00
N ARG A 37 -2.70 10.98 9.64
CA ARG A 37 -1.49 11.48 8.98
C ARG A 37 -0.98 10.53 7.90
N LEU A 38 -1.00 9.22 8.17
CA LEU A 38 -0.60 8.24 7.17
C LEU A 38 -1.51 8.30 5.94
N VAL A 39 -2.84 8.18 6.12
CA VAL A 39 -3.76 8.15 4.99
C VAL A 39 -3.77 9.47 4.21
N HIS A 40 -3.59 10.61 4.90
CA HIS A 40 -3.44 11.90 4.25
C HIS A 40 -2.16 11.95 3.41
N ALA A 41 -1.01 11.57 3.98
CA ALA A 41 0.26 11.52 3.25
C ALA A 41 0.15 10.64 1.99
N MET A 42 -0.46 9.47 2.12
CA MET A 42 -0.63 8.54 1.00
C MET A 42 -1.57 9.09 -0.09
N ALA A 43 -2.66 9.76 0.30
CA ALA A 43 -3.58 10.39 -0.65
C ALA A 43 -2.93 11.55 -1.40
N THR A 44 -2.08 12.35 -0.75
CA THR A 44 -1.39 13.50 -1.38
C THR A 44 -0.21 13.11 -2.28
N VAL A 45 0.15 11.83 -2.35
CA VAL A 45 1.22 11.36 -3.27
C VAL A 45 0.92 11.76 -4.71
N GLN A 46 -0.32 11.69 -5.15
CA GLN A 46 -0.73 12.05 -6.52
C GLN A 46 -0.43 13.52 -6.87
N GLU A 47 -0.52 14.42 -5.91
CA GLU A 47 -0.20 15.83 -6.11
C GLU A 47 1.30 16.05 -6.42
N GLY A 48 2.14 15.13 -5.95
CA GLY A 48 3.58 15.16 -6.13
C GLY A 48 4.22 16.36 -5.45
N ASP A 49 3.70 16.74 -4.27
CA ASP A 49 4.32 17.72 -3.36
C ASP A 49 5.09 16.99 -2.24
N PRO A 50 6.43 16.86 -2.36
CA PRO A 50 7.22 16.23 -1.33
C PRO A 50 7.12 16.91 0.03
N THR A 51 6.86 18.22 0.06
CA THR A 51 6.79 19.00 1.30
C THR A 51 5.58 18.59 2.13
N ALA A 52 4.42 18.45 1.49
CA ALA A 52 3.18 18.02 2.15
C ALA A 52 3.32 16.60 2.74
N VAL A 53 3.79 15.66 1.92
CA VAL A 53 4.00 14.26 2.35
C VAL A 53 5.02 14.14 3.48
N LEU A 54 6.15 14.85 3.38
CA LEU A 54 7.20 14.84 4.41
C LEU A 54 6.75 15.52 5.70
N ALA A 55 5.84 16.51 5.64
CA ALA A 55 5.26 17.14 6.83
C ALA A 55 4.45 16.12 7.64
N ASP A 56 3.64 15.28 7.00
CA ASP A 56 2.88 14.24 7.67
C ASP A 56 3.78 13.15 8.27
N PHE A 57 4.79 12.68 7.54
CA PHE A 57 5.75 11.72 8.07
C PHE A 57 6.55 12.28 9.24
N SER A 58 6.91 13.57 9.20
CA SER A 58 7.55 14.26 10.32
C SER A 58 6.64 14.34 11.54
N ALA A 59 5.34 14.59 11.35
CA ALA A 59 4.35 14.59 12.41
C ALA A 59 4.18 13.20 13.03
N ILE A 60 4.14 12.13 12.23
CA ILE A 60 4.10 10.74 12.69
C ILE A 60 5.34 10.44 13.55
N ALA A 61 6.54 10.77 13.07
CA ALA A 61 7.78 10.55 13.79
C ALA A 61 7.83 11.33 15.14
N LEU A 62 7.29 12.54 15.16
CA LEU A 62 7.19 13.35 16.38
C LEU A 62 6.23 12.75 17.40
N GLU A 63 5.06 12.27 16.97
CA GLU A 63 4.10 11.59 17.84
C GLU A 63 4.71 10.31 18.42
N ASN A 64 5.43 9.53 17.61
CA ASN A 64 6.10 8.32 18.08
C ASN A 64 7.16 8.59 19.16
N LYS A 65 7.88 9.73 19.06
CA LYS A 65 8.84 10.13 20.08
C LYS A 65 8.18 10.56 21.39
N LYS A 66 6.99 11.14 21.31
CA LYS A 66 6.25 11.66 22.49
C LYS A 66 5.46 10.59 23.24
N THR A 67 4.99 9.57 22.51
CA THR A 67 4.13 8.57 23.14
C THR A 67 4.92 7.51 23.89
N SER A 68 4.43 7.11 25.06
CA SER A 68 4.87 5.93 25.80
C SER A 68 3.94 4.72 25.60
N ASP A 69 2.82 4.90 24.89
CA ASP A 69 1.85 3.84 24.61
C ASP A 69 2.46 2.77 23.68
N PRO A 70 2.59 1.50 24.14
CA PRO A 70 3.14 0.42 23.35
C PRO A 70 2.34 0.14 22.07
N SER A 71 1.01 0.31 22.12
CA SER A 71 0.14 0.08 20.95
C SER A 71 0.36 1.14 19.88
N ALA A 72 0.54 2.41 20.29
CA ALA A 72 0.86 3.49 19.36
C ALA A 72 2.25 3.30 18.73
N LYS A 73 3.24 2.84 19.50
CA LYS A 73 4.57 2.50 18.97
C LYS A 73 4.55 1.36 17.98
N LEU A 74 3.75 0.33 18.27
CA LEU A 74 3.57 -0.79 17.36
C LEU A 74 2.87 -0.34 16.07
N TYR A 75 1.84 0.50 16.18
CA TYR A 75 1.18 1.09 15.01
C TYR A 75 2.16 1.89 14.15
N THR A 76 3.03 2.70 14.77
CA THR A 76 4.06 3.45 14.03
C THR A 76 5.03 2.52 13.30
N LEU A 77 5.44 1.42 13.93
CA LEU A 77 6.31 0.43 13.29
C LEU A 77 5.65 -0.20 12.04
N VAL A 78 4.34 -0.51 12.10
CA VAL A 78 3.58 -1.00 10.94
C VAL A 78 3.51 0.08 9.86
N THR A 79 3.26 1.34 10.25
CA THR A 79 3.24 2.49 9.32
C THR A 79 4.58 2.67 8.62
N GLU A 80 5.69 2.64 9.35
CA GLU A 80 7.04 2.74 8.79
C GLU A 80 7.33 1.59 7.83
N GLY A 81 6.89 0.37 8.17
CA GLY A 81 6.99 -0.79 7.29
C GLY A 81 6.19 -0.61 5.99
N PHE A 82 4.95 -0.15 6.10
CA PHE A 82 4.09 0.11 4.95
C PHE A 82 4.71 1.18 4.02
N VAL A 83 5.13 2.31 4.58
CA VAL A 83 5.77 3.41 3.82
C VAL A 83 7.06 2.93 3.14
N SER A 84 7.85 2.10 3.82
CA SER A 84 9.09 1.56 3.26
C SER A 84 8.86 0.71 2.02
N VAL A 85 7.85 -0.17 2.02
CA VAL A 85 7.54 -1.00 0.85
C VAL A 85 6.83 -0.22 -0.24
N PHE A 86 6.00 0.76 0.12
CA PHE A 86 5.31 1.64 -0.82
C PHE A 86 6.30 2.47 -1.65
N PHE A 87 7.38 2.96 -1.04
CA PHE A 87 8.44 3.70 -1.73
C PHE A 87 9.60 2.80 -2.18
N HIS A 88 9.45 1.48 -2.18
CA HIS A 88 10.45 0.50 -2.61
C HIS A 88 11.83 0.75 -1.97
N SER A 89 11.86 1.04 -0.68
CA SER A 89 13.12 1.36 0.02
C SER A 89 14.03 0.13 0.07
N GLU A 90 15.18 0.20 -0.62
CA GLU A 90 16.19 -0.87 -0.61
C GLU A 90 16.80 -1.10 0.78
N SER A 91 16.77 -0.09 1.64
CA SER A 91 17.29 -0.16 3.01
C SER A 91 16.28 -0.68 4.02
N ALA A 92 15.03 -0.99 3.59
CA ALA A 92 14.01 -1.48 4.50
C ALA A 92 14.42 -2.83 5.10
N ASP A 93 14.55 -2.87 6.40
CA ASP A 93 14.66 -4.11 7.18
C ASP A 93 13.49 -4.20 8.13
N LEU A 94 12.50 -5.01 7.75
CA LEU A 94 11.31 -5.24 8.53
C LEU A 94 11.43 -6.44 9.49
N SER A 95 12.65 -6.87 9.83
CA SER A 95 12.86 -7.97 10.80
C SER A 95 12.19 -7.67 12.15
N VAL A 96 12.36 -6.45 12.67
CA VAL A 96 11.73 -6.01 13.92
C VAL A 96 10.20 -6.01 13.82
N LEU A 97 9.64 -5.64 12.68
CA LEU A 97 8.19 -5.73 12.45
C LEU A 97 7.74 -7.18 12.43
N ARG A 98 8.44 -8.06 11.70
CA ARG A 98 8.11 -9.50 11.64
C ARG A 98 8.06 -10.15 13.00
N ASP A 99 9.01 -9.84 13.88
CA ASP A 99 9.07 -10.37 15.24
C ASP A 99 7.89 -9.90 16.13
N LYS A 100 7.25 -8.79 15.77
CA LYS A 100 6.17 -8.15 16.53
C LYS A 100 4.78 -8.30 15.91
N ILE A 101 4.64 -8.97 14.78
CA ILE A 101 3.34 -9.14 14.10
C ILE A 101 2.28 -9.72 15.03
N SER A 102 2.64 -10.71 15.85
CA SER A 102 1.72 -11.36 16.80
C SER A 102 1.21 -10.43 17.91
N LEU A 103 1.85 -9.31 18.14
CA LEU A 103 1.44 -8.30 19.11
C LEU A 103 0.44 -7.29 18.53
N CYS A 104 0.27 -7.27 17.21
CA CYS A 104 -0.65 -6.37 16.54
C CYS A 104 -2.10 -6.78 16.79
N GLN A 105 -2.99 -5.80 16.90
CA GLN A 105 -4.44 -6.04 16.87
C GLN A 105 -4.81 -6.66 15.51
N ALA A 106 -5.85 -7.52 15.49
CA ALA A 106 -6.19 -8.34 14.34
C ALA A 106 -6.25 -7.59 12.99
N GLY A 107 -6.91 -6.42 12.93
CA GLY A 107 -6.99 -5.63 11.69
C GLY A 107 -5.63 -5.10 11.22
N ILE A 108 -4.81 -4.60 12.16
CA ILE A 108 -3.47 -4.05 11.88
C ILE A 108 -2.48 -5.17 11.56
N GLN A 109 -2.66 -6.34 12.16
CA GLN A 109 -1.81 -7.51 11.95
C GLN A 109 -1.69 -7.90 10.46
N TYR A 110 -2.80 -7.87 9.72
CA TYR A 110 -2.79 -8.25 8.30
C TYR A 110 -2.08 -7.21 7.43
N TYR A 111 -2.12 -5.93 7.79
CA TYR A 111 -1.29 -4.91 7.13
C TYR A 111 0.19 -5.08 7.45
N ALA A 112 0.53 -5.46 8.68
CA ALA A 112 1.90 -5.77 9.06
C ALA A 112 2.44 -6.99 8.27
N ILE A 113 1.61 -8.03 8.09
CA ILE A 113 1.95 -9.19 7.27
C ILE A 113 2.12 -8.81 5.81
N TYR A 114 1.22 -7.96 5.27
CA TYR A 114 1.36 -7.45 3.90
C TYR A 114 2.70 -6.72 3.73
N ALA A 115 3.04 -5.76 4.60
CA ALA A 115 4.30 -5.03 4.51
C ALA A 115 5.51 -5.99 4.57
N ALA A 116 5.49 -6.95 5.47
CA ALA A 116 6.56 -7.95 5.61
C ALA A 116 6.67 -8.89 4.38
N ALA A 117 5.55 -9.32 3.81
CA ALA A 117 5.53 -10.14 2.60
C ALA A 117 6.01 -9.34 1.37
N HIS A 118 5.60 -8.07 1.27
CA HIS A 118 6.03 -7.19 0.19
C HIS A 118 7.54 -6.88 0.29
N GLU A 119 8.08 -6.65 1.49
CA GLU A 119 9.53 -6.49 1.70
C GLU A 119 10.31 -7.74 1.25
N LEU A 120 9.85 -8.93 1.61
CA LEU A 120 10.44 -10.18 1.15
C LEU A 120 10.36 -10.32 -0.39
N TYR A 121 9.26 -9.86 -1.01
CA TYR A 121 9.14 -9.79 -2.47
C TYR A 121 10.21 -8.86 -3.08
N LEU A 122 10.38 -7.65 -2.56
CA LEU A 122 11.39 -6.70 -3.03
C LEU A 122 12.81 -7.27 -2.88
N ARG A 123 13.07 -8.08 -1.85
CA ARG A 123 14.32 -8.82 -1.66
C ARG A 123 14.45 -10.08 -2.52
N ARG A 124 13.46 -10.38 -3.37
CA ARG A 124 13.39 -11.58 -4.20
C ARG A 124 13.32 -12.89 -3.42
N GLU A 125 12.93 -12.84 -2.16
CA GLU A 125 12.69 -14.01 -1.31
C GLU A 125 11.28 -14.59 -1.54
N TYR A 126 10.94 -14.87 -2.79
CA TYR A 126 9.59 -15.15 -3.28
C TYR A 126 8.88 -16.27 -2.53
N GLN A 127 9.56 -17.37 -2.23
CA GLN A 127 8.95 -18.51 -1.54
C GLN A 127 8.53 -18.16 -0.10
N ARG A 128 9.33 -17.35 0.59
CA ARG A 128 8.99 -16.88 1.94
C ARG A 128 7.85 -15.88 1.91
N ALA A 129 7.88 -14.96 0.96
CA ALA A 129 6.81 -13.98 0.76
C ALA A 129 5.48 -14.68 0.45
N MET A 130 5.50 -15.67 -0.45
CA MET A 130 4.33 -16.47 -0.83
C MET A 130 3.73 -17.17 0.39
N GLY A 131 4.54 -17.97 1.12
CA GLY A 131 4.04 -18.71 2.29
C GLY A 131 3.46 -17.79 3.37
N MET A 132 4.05 -16.60 3.57
CA MET A 132 3.52 -15.62 4.51
C MET A 132 2.17 -15.04 4.05
N ALA A 133 2.03 -14.67 2.79
CA ALA A 133 0.79 -14.12 2.24
C ALA A 133 -0.34 -15.17 2.21
N GLU A 134 -0.05 -16.39 1.80
CA GLU A 134 -1.03 -17.50 1.77
C GLU A 134 -1.54 -17.85 3.18
N ALA A 135 -0.63 -17.98 4.15
CA ALA A 135 -1.02 -18.25 5.53
C ALA A 135 -1.91 -17.15 6.09
N ALA A 136 -1.59 -15.88 5.79
CA ALA A 136 -2.39 -14.75 6.22
C ALA A 136 -3.79 -14.76 5.58
N LEU A 137 -3.89 -15.05 4.28
CA LEU A 137 -5.19 -15.14 3.58
C LEU A 137 -6.06 -16.26 4.13
N MET A 138 -5.47 -17.43 4.44
CA MET A 138 -6.20 -18.52 5.09
C MET A 138 -6.75 -18.10 6.46
N MET A 139 -5.98 -17.37 7.26
CA MET A 139 -6.39 -16.90 8.58
C MET A 139 -7.41 -15.75 8.52
N ALA A 140 -7.26 -14.83 7.55
CA ALA A 140 -8.13 -13.68 7.38
C ALA A 140 -9.56 -14.09 6.99
N GLY A 141 -9.71 -15.13 6.18
CA GLY A 141 -11.00 -15.49 5.60
C GLY A 141 -11.62 -14.28 4.88
N ASN A 142 -12.89 -14.01 5.16
CA ASN A 142 -13.62 -12.86 4.58
C ASN A 142 -13.67 -11.63 5.50
N ASN A 143 -12.95 -11.64 6.64
CA ASN A 143 -13.12 -10.62 7.67
C ASN A 143 -12.31 -9.33 7.41
N PHE A 144 -11.28 -9.39 6.56
CA PHE A 144 -10.35 -8.29 6.31
C PHE A 144 -10.18 -8.02 4.81
N PRO A 145 -11.23 -7.54 4.11
CA PRO A 145 -11.25 -7.45 2.65
C PRO A 145 -10.10 -6.61 2.09
N ILE A 146 -9.81 -5.45 2.66
CA ILE A 146 -8.75 -4.58 2.16
C ILE A 146 -7.38 -5.26 2.27
N ALA A 147 -7.04 -5.80 3.43
CA ALA A 147 -5.77 -6.52 3.60
C ALA A 147 -5.69 -7.74 2.66
N SER A 148 -6.81 -8.43 2.41
CA SER A 148 -6.88 -9.53 1.46
C SER A 148 -6.64 -9.08 0.01
N ILE A 149 -7.08 -7.88 -0.38
CA ILE A 149 -6.74 -7.29 -1.69
C ILE A 149 -5.21 -7.16 -1.79
N TYR A 150 -4.58 -6.46 -0.86
CA TYR A 150 -3.13 -6.24 -0.85
C TYR A 150 -2.32 -7.54 -0.85
N LEU A 151 -2.71 -8.52 -0.03
CA LEU A 151 -2.02 -9.82 0.03
C LEU A 151 -2.15 -10.60 -1.28
N ASN A 152 -3.32 -10.57 -1.94
CA ASN A 152 -3.50 -11.21 -3.25
C ASN A 152 -2.70 -10.49 -4.34
N LEU A 153 -2.55 -9.15 -4.29
CA LEU A 153 -1.69 -8.41 -5.22
C LEU A 153 -0.22 -8.81 -5.04
N VAL A 154 0.26 -8.97 -3.80
CA VAL A 154 1.62 -9.49 -3.55
C VAL A 154 1.77 -10.90 -4.11
N LEU A 155 0.80 -11.80 -3.92
CA LEU A 155 0.84 -13.14 -4.53
C LEU A 155 0.89 -13.08 -6.05
N CYS A 156 0.08 -12.22 -6.67
CA CYS A 156 0.12 -12.01 -8.11
C CYS A 156 1.53 -11.60 -8.58
N MET A 157 2.13 -10.59 -7.96
CA MET A 157 3.48 -10.12 -8.26
C MET A 157 4.53 -11.22 -8.11
N ILE A 158 4.43 -12.04 -7.06
CA ILE A 158 5.33 -13.17 -6.84
C ILE A 158 5.18 -14.21 -7.94
N CYS A 159 3.95 -14.65 -8.25
CA CYS A 159 3.67 -15.65 -9.27
C CYS A 159 4.16 -15.19 -10.65
N MET A 160 3.97 -13.91 -11.01
CA MET A 160 4.50 -13.35 -12.25
C MET A 160 6.03 -13.42 -12.33
N ASN A 161 6.74 -13.12 -11.25
CA ASN A 161 8.20 -13.24 -11.20
C ASN A 161 8.68 -14.69 -11.26
N LEU A 162 7.86 -15.64 -10.79
CA LEU A 162 8.12 -17.07 -10.89
C LEU A 162 7.67 -17.68 -12.25
N LYS A 163 7.08 -16.86 -13.14
CA LYS A 163 6.52 -17.29 -14.44
C LYS A 163 5.36 -18.29 -14.29
N ASP A 164 4.58 -18.13 -13.27
CA ASP A 164 3.38 -18.91 -12.97
C ASP A 164 2.14 -18.04 -13.25
N ASP A 165 1.83 -17.91 -14.55
CA ASP A 165 0.79 -17.00 -15.03
C ASP A 165 -0.60 -17.43 -14.54
N GLU A 166 -0.87 -18.74 -14.41
CA GLU A 166 -2.17 -19.26 -13.95
C GLU A 166 -2.46 -18.83 -12.51
N HIS A 167 -1.49 -18.99 -11.62
CA HIS A 167 -1.66 -18.56 -10.21
C HIS A 167 -1.62 -17.03 -10.07
N ALA A 168 -0.89 -16.32 -10.92
CA ALA A 168 -0.90 -14.87 -10.99
C ALA A 168 -2.30 -14.33 -11.34
N ASP A 169 -2.90 -14.85 -12.41
CA ASP A 169 -4.26 -14.49 -12.85
C ASP A 169 -5.29 -14.81 -11.75
N ALA A 170 -5.18 -15.99 -11.13
CA ALA A 170 -6.08 -16.39 -10.06
C ALA A 170 -5.96 -15.47 -8.82
N ALA A 171 -4.74 -15.09 -8.43
CA ALA A 171 -4.52 -14.17 -7.32
C ALA A 171 -5.06 -12.77 -7.64
N PHE A 172 -4.79 -12.25 -8.83
CA PHE A 172 -5.31 -10.96 -9.28
C PHE A 172 -6.84 -10.93 -9.25
N MET A 173 -7.48 -11.94 -9.84
CA MET A 173 -8.95 -11.99 -9.90
C MET A 173 -9.58 -12.17 -8.51
N ARG A 174 -8.92 -12.83 -7.56
CA ARG A 174 -9.38 -12.83 -6.17
C ARG A 174 -9.36 -11.43 -5.56
N ALA A 175 -8.27 -10.67 -5.77
CA ALA A 175 -8.19 -9.27 -5.32
C ALA A 175 -9.30 -8.42 -5.96
N TRP A 176 -9.48 -8.54 -7.27
CA TRP A 176 -10.47 -7.79 -8.03
C TRP A 176 -11.90 -8.07 -7.58
N ASN A 177 -12.27 -9.34 -7.42
CA ASN A 177 -13.61 -9.73 -6.98
C ASN A 177 -13.96 -9.23 -5.56
N ILE A 178 -12.94 -9.02 -4.70
CA ILE A 178 -13.14 -8.38 -3.39
C ILE A 178 -13.31 -6.87 -3.55
N ALA A 179 -12.55 -6.24 -4.44
CA ALA A 179 -12.49 -4.80 -4.62
C ALA A 179 -13.70 -4.21 -5.36
N LEU A 180 -14.16 -4.91 -6.40
CA LEU A 180 -15.16 -4.42 -7.36
C LEU A 180 -16.48 -3.96 -6.71
N PRO A 181 -17.10 -4.70 -5.77
CA PRO A 181 -18.40 -4.31 -5.20
C PRO A 181 -18.36 -2.95 -4.48
N GLU A 182 -17.23 -2.59 -3.90
CA GLU A 182 -17.03 -1.35 -3.14
C GLU A 182 -16.21 -0.31 -3.90
N HIS A 183 -15.84 -0.64 -5.15
CA HIS A 183 -15.01 0.21 -6.01
C HIS A 183 -13.65 0.56 -5.39
N TYR A 184 -12.99 -0.41 -4.76
CA TYR A 184 -11.66 -0.22 -4.15
C TYR A 184 -10.55 -0.35 -5.19
N ILE A 185 -10.40 0.65 -6.06
CA ILE A 185 -9.47 0.64 -7.18
C ILE A 185 -8.05 1.11 -6.81
N HIS A 186 -7.90 1.87 -5.73
CA HIS A 186 -6.61 2.49 -5.38
C HIS A 186 -5.48 1.48 -5.14
N PRO A 187 -5.66 0.31 -4.50
CA PRO A 187 -4.61 -0.70 -4.38
C PRO A 187 -4.05 -1.18 -5.72
N PHE A 188 -4.84 -1.19 -6.78
CA PHE A 188 -4.38 -1.56 -8.13
C PHE A 188 -3.57 -0.44 -8.78
N ILE A 189 -3.92 0.82 -8.50
CA ILE A 189 -3.17 2.00 -8.93
C ILE A 189 -1.77 1.99 -8.31
N GLU A 190 -1.68 1.78 -7.00
CA GLU A 190 -0.41 1.71 -6.25
C GLU A 190 0.53 0.62 -6.78
N HIS A 191 -0.02 -0.53 -7.17
CA HIS A 191 0.76 -1.70 -7.56
C HIS A 191 0.93 -1.85 -9.07
N HIS A 192 0.39 -0.94 -9.87
CA HIS A 192 0.37 -1.06 -11.34
C HIS A 192 1.75 -1.40 -11.92
N GLY A 193 2.79 -0.65 -11.54
CA GLY A 193 4.15 -0.87 -12.04
C GLY A 193 4.72 -2.25 -11.70
N LEU A 194 4.31 -2.85 -10.57
CA LEU A 194 4.76 -4.17 -10.14
C LEU A 194 3.92 -5.31 -10.72
N LEU A 195 2.73 -5.01 -11.25
CA LEU A 195 1.80 -5.98 -11.83
C LEU A 195 2.07 -6.30 -13.31
N GLN A 196 3.08 -5.70 -13.94
CA GLN A 196 3.65 -6.08 -15.23
C GLN A 196 2.61 -6.35 -16.34
N GLY A 197 1.60 -5.47 -16.47
CA GLY A 197 0.53 -5.62 -17.48
C GLY A 197 -0.63 -6.55 -17.10
N GLN A 198 -0.70 -6.98 -15.85
CA GLN A 198 -1.79 -7.84 -15.37
C GLN A 198 -3.15 -7.12 -15.39
N ILE A 199 -3.16 -5.83 -15.05
CA ILE A 199 -4.39 -5.01 -15.09
C ILE A 199 -4.95 -4.97 -16.51
N GLU A 200 -4.09 -4.72 -17.50
CA GLU A 200 -4.45 -4.66 -18.91
C GLU A 200 -5.01 -5.99 -19.40
N ARG A 201 -4.37 -7.10 -19.06
CA ARG A 201 -4.81 -8.44 -19.47
C ARG A 201 -6.16 -8.83 -18.87
N SER A 202 -6.36 -8.52 -17.59
CA SER A 202 -7.52 -9.01 -16.85
C SER A 202 -8.74 -8.10 -16.92
N LEU A 203 -8.55 -6.77 -17.04
CA LEU A 203 -9.66 -5.82 -16.90
C LEU A 203 -10.11 -5.19 -18.22
N ARG A 204 -9.21 -4.98 -19.18
CA ARG A 204 -9.47 -4.16 -20.36
C ARG A 204 -10.75 -4.55 -21.14
N GLU A 205 -11.00 -5.84 -21.29
CA GLU A 205 -12.16 -6.31 -22.06
C GLU A 205 -13.40 -6.54 -21.21
N GLN A 206 -13.22 -6.96 -19.96
CA GLN A 206 -14.32 -7.36 -19.09
C GLN A 206 -14.85 -6.22 -18.21
N TYR A 207 -13.99 -5.24 -17.89
CA TYR A 207 -14.27 -4.11 -17.00
C TYR A 207 -13.70 -2.83 -17.58
N PRO A 208 -14.16 -2.40 -18.80
CA PRO A 208 -13.55 -1.28 -19.54
C PRO A 208 -13.64 0.06 -18.81
N ASP A 209 -14.70 0.31 -18.06
CA ASP A 209 -14.90 1.58 -17.34
C ASP A 209 -13.91 1.68 -16.18
N GLU A 210 -13.82 0.67 -15.34
CA GLU A 210 -12.87 0.62 -14.21
C GLU A 210 -11.42 0.57 -14.71
N TYR A 211 -11.15 -0.15 -15.80
CA TYR A 211 -9.84 -0.18 -16.43
C TYR A 211 -9.38 1.24 -16.84
N ASN A 212 -10.23 1.98 -17.54
CA ASN A 212 -9.89 3.34 -17.97
C ASN A 212 -9.65 4.26 -16.78
N GLU A 213 -10.49 4.19 -15.75
CA GLU A 213 -10.33 4.97 -14.52
C GLU A 213 -9.01 4.66 -13.81
N ILE A 214 -8.66 3.37 -13.69
CA ILE A 214 -7.38 2.95 -13.10
C ILE A 214 -6.20 3.50 -13.90
N ILE A 215 -6.19 3.36 -15.23
CA ILE A 215 -5.06 3.79 -16.08
C ILE A 215 -4.89 5.32 -16.06
N GLU A 216 -5.98 6.08 -16.09
CA GLU A 216 -5.92 7.54 -15.94
C GLU A 216 -5.32 7.94 -14.59
N SER A 217 -5.73 7.27 -13.53
CA SER A 217 -5.23 7.52 -12.17
C SER A 217 -3.77 7.09 -12.00
N VAL A 218 -3.36 5.98 -12.60
CA VAL A 218 -1.96 5.49 -12.60
C VAL A 218 -1.02 6.54 -13.16
N TYR A 219 -1.39 7.20 -14.25
CA TYR A 219 -0.55 8.25 -14.83
C TYR A 219 -0.28 9.41 -13.84
N THR A 220 -1.32 9.87 -13.16
CA THR A 220 -1.22 10.96 -12.18
C THR A 220 -0.43 10.51 -10.94
N PHE A 221 -0.78 9.34 -10.41
CA PHE A 221 -0.13 8.72 -9.26
C PHE A 221 1.36 8.51 -9.48
N SER A 222 1.75 7.88 -10.59
CA SER A 222 3.16 7.59 -10.90
C SER A 222 4.00 8.86 -11.02
N ARG A 223 3.44 9.92 -11.60
CA ARG A 223 4.13 11.23 -11.68
C ARG A 223 4.36 11.83 -10.28
N GLY A 224 3.37 11.76 -9.41
CA GLY A 224 3.47 12.25 -8.04
C GLY A 224 4.47 11.41 -7.24
N TRP A 225 4.34 10.10 -7.31
CA TRP A 225 5.24 9.15 -6.65
C TRP A 225 6.70 9.37 -7.03
N MET A 226 7.01 9.51 -8.33
CA MET A 226 8.36 9.78 -8.80
C MET A 226 8.94 11.10 -8.27
N LYS A 227 8.13 12.15 -8.16
CA LYS A 227 8.58 13.44 -7.60
C LYS A 227 8.95 13.32 -6.12
N ILE A 228 8.24 12.47 -5.36
CA ILE A 228 8.50 12.26 -3.94
C ILE A 228 9.67 11.30 -3.74
N HIS A 229 9.76 10.25 -4.55
CA HIS A 229 10.85 9.27 -4.48
C HIS A 229 12.20 9.83 -4.91
N ASN A 230 12.27 10.66 -5.97
CA ASN A 230 13.50 11.21 -6.54
C ASN A 230 14.29 12.19 -5.66
N PRO A 231 13.72 13.00 -4.75
CA PRO A 231 14.52 13.78 -3.80
C PRO A 231 15.40 12.91 -2.88
N VAL A 232 15.03 11.65 -2.71
CA VAL A 232 15.78 10.67 -1.91
C VAL A 232 16.86 9.98 -2.76
N SER A 233 16.72 9.95 -4.11
CA SER A 233 17.59 9.23 -5.05
C SER A 233 18.25 10.10 -6.11
N THR A 234 18.45 11.39 -5.88
CA THR A 234 18.83 12.44 -6.85
C THR A 234 20.09 12.21 -7.68
N LEU A 235 20.63 11.03 -7.83
CA LEU A 235 21.85 10.84 -8.62
C LEU A 235 21.88 9.70 -9.62
N GLN A 236 20.87 8.85 -9.78
CA GLN A 236 21.04 7.66 -10.63
C GLN A 236 19.88 7.15 -11.48
N VAL A 237 18.76 7.84 -11.64
CA VAL A 237 17.61 7.28 -12.39
C VAL A 237 17.19 8.17 -13.56
N THR A 238 18.08 8.40 -14.53
CA THR A 238 17.70 8.95 -15.85
C THR A 238 17.56 7.89 -16.95
N ASP A 239 17.90 6.62 -16.71
CA ASP A 239 18.05 5.64 -17.79
C ASP A 239 17.30 4.30 -17.62
N ALA A 240 16.41 4.12 -16.64
CA ALA A 240 15.95 2.77 -16.33
C ALA A 240 14.44 2.50 -16.39
N LEU A 241 13.59 3.45 -16.75
CA LEU A 241 12.15 3.17 -16.88
C LEU A 241 11.78 2.97 -18.35
N THR A 242 11.55 1.73 -18.71
CA THR A 242 10.97 1.40 -20.03
C THR A 242 9.48 1.77 -20.06
N PRO A 243 8.87 1.98 -21.27
CA PRO A 243 7.44 2.29 -21.41
C PRO A 243 6.47 1.26 -20.80
N TYR A 244 6.97 0.15 -20.30
CA TYR A 244 6.19 -0.92 -19.66
C TYR A 244 6.25 -0.88 -18.12
N GLU A 245 6.97 0.10 -17.56
CA GLU A 245 7.07 0.31 -16.10
C GLU A 245 6.26 1.53 -15.64
N PHE A 246 5.44 2.05 -16.56
CA PHE A 246 4.42 3.07 -16.31
C PHE A 246 3.05 2.51 -16.55
#